data_a950d2486fb5a7a166a08de366079d17
#
_entry.id   a950d2486fb5a7a166a08de366079d17
#
_cell.length_a   1.000
_cell.length_b   1.000
_cell.length_c   1.000
_cell.angle_alpha   90.00
_cell.angle_beta   90.00
_cell.angle_gamma   90.00
#
_symmetry.space_group_name_H-M   'P 1'
#
loop_
_entity.id
_entity.type
_entity.pdbx_description
1 polymer ?
#
loop_
_entity_poly.entity_id
_entity_poly.type
_entity_poly.pdbx_seq_one_letter_code
_entity_poly.pdbx_strand_id
1 'polypeptide(L)'
;TPYEMMLSETQERMLLIIKPNKKQLTFKIFKKWGLDAVEIGKLTNTGIMELFMKKKLVGSLPIKPLAESSPEYDRPSKKKNKKIKRNKIVKNNLKKTLMKILSSPNHSSKKWIFRQYDSSVMGDTIFRSEKSDAAVIRIHGTEKAVAITCDCNPIYCKSNPKIGAEIAVAESWRNLIAAGATPIAITDNLNFGSPEKKEIMYEIKQAILGIKNACERLNYPVVS
;
A
#
# COMPACT_ATOMS: atom_id res chain seq x y z
N THR A 1 14.39 -12.55 -26.63
CA THR A 1 14.55 -14.00 -26.42
C THR A 1 13.48 -14.52 -25.44
N PRO A 2 13.17 -15.83 -25.44
CA PRO A 2 12.25 -16.43 -24.46
C PRO A 2 12.69 -16.19 -23.02
N TYR A 3 13.98 -16.21 -22.75
CA TYR A 3 14.57 -15.95 -21.44
C TYR A 3 14.27 -14.52 -20.97
N GLU A 4 14.49 -13.53 -21.81
CA GLU A 4 14.21 -12.12 -21.49
C GLU A 4 12.72 -11.88 -21.27
N MET A 5 11.85 -12.55 -22.05
CA MET A 5 10.40 -12.46 -21.86
C MET A 5 9.96 -13.01 -20.50
N MET A 6 10.58 -14.09 -20.03
CA MET A 6 10.27 -14.68 -18.72
C MET A 6 10.77 -13.84 -17.54
N LEU A 7 11.84 -13.06 -17.74
CA LEU A 7 12.35 -12.13 -16.73
C LEU A 7 11.71 -10.74 -16.81
N SER A 8 10.95 -10.48 -17.88
CA SER A 8 10.30 -9.19 -18.10
C SER A 8 9.12 -9.02 -17.16
N GLU A 9 9.10 -7.93 -16.43
CA GLU A 9 7.96 -7.47 -15.65
C GLU A 9 7.18 -6.41 -16.41
N THR A 10 5.87 -6.52 -16.42
CA THR A 10 4.96 -5.47 -16.87
C THR A 10 3.85 -5.34 -15.84
N GLN A 11 3.66 -4.14 -15.33
CA GLN A 11 2.64 -3.86 -14.34
C GLN A 11 1.22 -3.98 -14.92
N GLU A 12 0.22 -4.09 -14.02
CA GLU A 12 -1.21 -4.12 -14.36
C GLU A 12 -1.64 -5.29 -15.25
N ARG A 13 -0.90 -6.40 -15.23
CA ARG A 13 -1.33 -7.64 -15.87
C ARG A 13 -2.06 -8.54 -14.89
N MET A 14 -3.12 -9.16 -15.38
CA MET A 14 -3.92 -10.13 -14.63
C MET A 14 -3.89 -11.47 -15.33
N LEU A 15 -3.61 -12.54 -14.57
CA LEU A 15 -3.70 -13.91 -15.04
C LEU A 15 -5.03 -14.52 -14.57
N LEU A 16 -5.84 -14.99 -15.53
CA LEU A 16 -7.12 -15.63 -15.25
C LEU A 16 -7.08 -17.11 -15.65
N ILE A 17 -7.52 -17.95 -14.74
CA ILE A 17 -7.75 -19.37 -15.00
C ILE A 17 -9.26 -19.56 -15.20
N ILE A 18 -9.65 -19.93 -16.41
CA ILE A 18 -11.05 -20.06 -16.79
C ILE A 18 -11.40 -21.46 -17.28
N LYS A 19 -12.65 -21.86 -17.09
CA LYS A 19 -13.16 -23.12 -17.69
C LYS A 19 -13.20 -22.99 -19.21
N PRO A 20 -12.87 -24.03 -20.00
CA PRO A 20 -12.82 -23.97 -21.45
C PRO A 20 -14.12 -23.44 -22.11
N ASN A 21 -15.27 -23.85 -21.58
CA ASN A 21 -16.59 -23.45 -22.07
C ASN A 21 -16.93 -21.97 -21.76
N LYS A 22 -16.14 -21.26 -20.95
CA LYS A 22 -16.33 -19.84 -20.62
C LYS A 22 -15.40 -18.91 -21.40
N LYS A 23 -14.49 -19.45 -22.21
CA LYS A 23 -13.51 -18.68 -22.95
C LYS A 23 -14.13 -17.55 -23.80
N GLN A 24 -15.13 -17.89 -24.63
CA GLN A 24 -15.77 -16.89 -25.51
C GLN A 24 -16.47 -15.78 -24.70
N LEU A 25 -17.16 -16.16 -23.62
CA LEU A 25 -17.80 -15.20 -22.72
C LEU A 25 -16.78 -14.24 -22.12
N THR A 26 -15.65 -14.76 -21.64
CA THR A 26 -14.57 -13.96 -21.06
C THR A 26 -14.04 -12.95 -22.06
N PHE A 27 -13.68 -13.37 -23.26
CA PHE A 27 -13.20 -12.45 -24.30
C PHE A 27 -14.24 -11.39 -24.69
N LYS A 28 -15.54 -11.76 -24.74
CA LYS A 28 -16.63 -10.79 -24.99
C LYS A 28 -16.71 -9.72 -23.91
N ILE A 29 -16.53 -10.10 -22.64
CA ILE A 29 -16.53 -9.16 -21.51
C ILE A 29 -15.33 -8.20 -21.61
N PHE A 30 -14.12 -8.72 -21.82
CA PHE A 30 -12.94 -7.87 -21.95
C PHE A 30 -13.09 -6.88 -23.12
N LYS A 31 -13.53 -7.37 -24.29
CA LYS A 31 -13.78 -6.51 -25.44
C LYS A 31 -14.81 -5.41 -25.15
N LYS A 32 -15.87 -5.72 -24.40
CA LYS A 32 -16.87 -4.72 -23.98
C LYS A 32 -16.25 -3.54 -23.23
N TRP A 33 -15.21 -3.80 -22.45
CA TRP A 33 -14.52 -2.81 -21.65
C TRP A 33 -13.24 -2.26 -22.31
N GLY A 34 -13.00 -2.57 -23.56
CA GLY A 34 -11.82 -2.11 -24.29
C GLY A 34 -10.50 -2.69 -23.78
N LEU A 35 -10.57 -3.85 -23.12
CA LEU A 35 -9.39 -4.51 -22.54
C LEU A 35 -8.90 -5.65 -23.46
N ASP A 36 -7.59 -5.77 -23.57
CA ASP A 36 -6.96 -6.87 -24.29
C ASP A 36 -6.96 -8.14 -23.42
N ALA A 37 -7.29 -9.27 -24.06
CA ALA A 37 -7.22 -10.58 -23.44
C ALA A 37 -6.70 -11.60 -24.45
N VAL A 38 -5.72 -12.38 -24.03
CA VAL A 38 -5.06 -13.38 -24.87
C VAL A 38 -4.97 -14.72 -24.13
N GLU A 39 -5.27 -15.82 -24.81
CA GLU A 39 -4.97 -17.14 -24.26
C GLU A 39 -3.46 -17.40 -24.36
N ILE A 40 -2.83 -17.60 -23.21
CA ILE A 40 -1.39 -17.84 -23.12
C ILE A 40 -1.02 -19.30 -22.89
N GLY A 41 -1.99 -20.16 -22.60
CA GLY A 41 -1.73 -21.58 -22.35
C GLY A 41 -2.90 -22.35 -21.76
N LYS A 42 -2.61 -23.55 -21.30
CA LYS A 42 -3.56 -24.46 -20.65
C LYS A 42 -2.94 -25.04 -19.41
N LEU A 43 -3.76 -25.26 -18.38
CA LEU A 43 -3.34 -26.03 -17.21
C LEU A 43 -3.21 -27.50 -17.56
N THR A 44 -2.12 -28.10 -17.08
CA THR A 44 -1.85 -29.53 -17.16
C THR A 44 -1.66 -30.10 -15.74
N ASN A 45 -1.60 -31.41 -15.60
CA ASN A 45 -1.31 -32.09 -14.33
C ASN A 45 0.11 -32.68 -14.30
N THR A 46 1.00 -32.22 -15.19
CA THR A 46 2.37 -32.74 -15.30
C THR A 46 3.31 -32.26 -14.19
N GLY A 47 2.95 -31.20 -13.48
CA GLY A 47 3.84 -30.54 -12.51
C GLY A 47 5.01 -29.79 -13.17
N ILE A 48 4.95 -29.61 -14.49
CA ILE A 48 5.98 -28.91 -15.28
C ILE A 48 5.34 -27.74 -15.99
N MET A 49 5.97 -26.58 -15.92
CA MET A 49 5.65 -25.42 -16.74
C MET A 49 6.48 -25.49 -18.03
N GLU A 50 5.82 -25.73 -19.14
CA GLU A 50 6.43 -25.75 -20.48
C GLU A 50 6.18 -24.46 -21.20
N LEU A 51 7.23 -23.92 -21.80
CA LEU A 51 7.20 -22.67 -22.57
C LEU A 51 7.41 -22.98 -24.05
N PHE A 52 6.49 -22.52 -24.85
CA PHE A 52 6.55 -22.70 -26.30
C PHE A 52 6.68 -21.35 -27.02
N MET A 53 7.59 -21.27 -27.98
CA MET A 53 7.68 -20.15 -28.91
C MET A 53 7.63 -20.67 -30.33
N LYS A 54 6.71 -20.16 -31.15
CA LYS A 54 6.49 -20.63 -32.52
C LYS A 54 6.37 -22.18 -32.62
N LYS A 55 5.63 -22.76 -31.67
CA LYS A 55 5.41 -24.21 -31.51
C LYS A 55 6.64 -25.03 -31.11
N LYS A 56 7.79 -24.42 -30.86
CA LYS A 56 8.99 -25.09 -30.37
C LYS A 56 9.09 -24.94 -28.87
N LEU A 57 9.37 -26.05 -28.17
CA LEU A 57 9.65 -26.03 -26.74
C LEU A 57 10.95 -25.25 -26.49
N VAL A 58 10.89 -24.20 -25.70
CA VAL A 58 12.02 -23.29 -25.41
C VAL A 58 12.37 -23.23 -23.94
N GLY A 59 11.52 -23.80 -23.08
CA GLY A 59 11.78 -23.93 -21.64
C GLY A 59 10.90 -25.00 -21.01
N SER A 60 11.44 -25.65 -20.00
CA SER A 60 10.75 -26.66 -19.18
C SER A 60 11.21 -26.50 -17.74
N LEU A 61 10.29 -26.16 -16.86
CA LEU A 61 10.57 -25.80 -15.46
C LEU A 61 9.66 -26.60 -14.52
N PRO A 62 10.21 -27.36 -13.56
CA PRO A 62 9.41 -27.98 -12.52
C PRO A 62 8.69 -26.91 -11.67
N ILE A 63 7.39 -27.06 -11.47
CA ILE A 63 6.59 -26.07 -10.74
C ILE A 63 6.89 -26.12 -9.25
N LYS A 64 7.08 -27.29 -8.69
CA LYS A 64 7.29 -27.48 -7.26
C LYS A 64 8.48 -26.67 -6.70
N PRO A 65 9.68 -26.70 -7.30
CA PRO A 65 10.78 -25.83 -6.85
C PRO A 65 10.48 -24.33 -6.98
N LEU A 66 9.74 -23.91 -8.00
CA LEU A 66 9.36 -22.51 -8.18
C LEU A 66 8.41 -22.00 -7.09
N ALA A 67 7.50 -22.86 -6.65
CA ALA A 67 6.49 -22.50 -5.65
C ALA A 67 6.96 -22.73 -4.20
N GLU A 68 7.71 -23.82 -3.94
CA GLU A 68 7.98 -24.29 -2.57
C GLU A 68 9.43 -24.11 -2.12
N SER A 69 10.37 -23.80 -3.05
CA SER A 69 11.79 -23.66 -2.69
C SER A 69 12.23 -22.22 -2.45
N SER A 70 11.30 -21.27 -2.41
CA SER A 70 11.60 -19.93 -1.94
C SER A 70 12.02 -19.98 -0.47
N PRO A 71 13.15 -19.37 -0.10
CA PRO A 71 13.61 -19.40 1.29
C PRO A 71 12.65 -18.64 2.19
N GLU A 72 12.15 -19.31 3.21
CA GLU A 72 11.40 -18.70 4.30
C GLU A 72 12.35 -18.36 5.43
N TYR A 73 12.42 -17.07 5.76
CA TYR A 73 13.33 -16.59 6.80
C TYR A 73 12.58 -16.31 8.09
N ASP A 74 12.87 -17.05 9.17
CA ASP A 74 12.55 -16.63 10.53
C ASP A 74 13.66 -15.71 11.06
N ARG A 75 13.52 -14.42 10.78
CA ARG A 75 14.53 -13.43 11.14
C ARG A 75 14.45 -13.11 12.64
N PRO A 76 15.57 -13.21 13.37
CA PRO A 76 15.59 -12.89 14.79
C PRO A 76 15.27 -11.42 15.03
N SER A 77 14.52 -11.16 16.11
CA SER A 77 14.12 -9.80 16.50
C SER A 77 14.58 -9.49 17.93
N LYS A 78 15.06 -8.28 18.15
CA LYS A 78 15.53 -7.83 19.46
C LYS A 78 15.15 -6.38 19.71
N LYS A 79 14.51 -6.13 20.85
CA LYS A 79 14.19 -4.76 21.28
C LYS A 79 15.47 -3.98 21.52
N LYS A 80 15.59 -2.82 20.91
CA LYS A 80 16.67 -1.88 21.20
C LYS A 80 16.34 -1.13 22.49
N ASN A 81 17.18 -1.22 23.50
CA ASN A 81 17.03 -0.43 24.71
C ASN A 81 17.42 1.03 24.41
N LYS A 82 16.48 1.82 23.96
CA LYS A 82 16.65 3.26 23.77
C LYS A 82 16.48 3.93 25.14
N LYS A 83 17.55 4.46 25.71
CA LYS A 83 17.41 5.41 26.83
C LYS A 83 16.75 6.67 26.28
N ILE A 84 15.53 6.91 26.68
CA ILE A 84 14.82 8.16 26.36
C ILE A 84 15.54 9.27 27.13
N LYS A 85 16.36 10.05 26.43
CA LYS A 85 16.90 11.29 26.99
C LYS A 85 15.75 12.26 27.09
N ARG A 86 15.27 12.52 28.31
CA ARG A 86 14.34 13.62 28.54
C ARG A 86 15.09 14.92 28.26
N ASN A 87 14.75 15.59 27.19
CA ASN A 87 15.26 16.92 26.93
C ASN A 87 14.79 17.84 28.07
N LYS A 88 15.72 18.52 28.72
CA LYS A 88 15.35 19.58 29.68
C LYS A 88 14.54 20.64 28.92
N ILE A 89 13.38 20.99 29.46
CA ILE A 89 12.58 22.10 28.93
C ILE A 89 13.45 23.35 29.08
N VAL A 90 13.99 23.82 27.96
CA VAL A 90 14.70 25.08 27.92
C VAL A 90 13.67 26.20 27.88
N LYS A 91 13.75 27.14 28.82
CA LYS A 91 12.92 28.36 28.78
C LYS A 91 13.32 29.16 27.53
N ASN A 92 12.60 28.98 26.47
CA ASN A 92 12.81 29.71 25.21
C ASN A 92 11.96 30.97 25.18
N ASN A 93 12.47 32.01 24.55
CA ASN A 93 11.66 33.19 24.22
C ASN A 93 10.57 32.76 23.21
N LEU A 94 9.30 32.87 23.60
CA LEU A 94 8.15 32.40 22.81
C LEU A 94 8.11 33.08 21.43
N LYS A 95 8.38 34.39 21.36
CA LYS A 95 8.41 35.13 20.08
C LYS A 95 9.48 34.59 19.15
N LYS A 96 10.70 34.37 19.67
CA LYS A 96 11.81 33.82 18.87
C LYS A 96 11.50 32.39 18.41
N THR A 97 10.87 31.58 19.27
CA THR A 97 10.47 30.20 18.92
C THR A 97 9.38 30.20 17.86
N LEU A 98 8.36 31.05 17.99
CA LEU A 98 7.30 31.18 17.00
C LEU A 98 7.87 31.59 15.63
N MET A 99 8.73 32.62 15.61
CA MET A 99 9.36 33.05 14.36
C MET A 99 10.19 31.96 13.71
N LYS A 100 10.91 31.16 14.52
CA LYS A 100 11.68 30.02 14.01
C LYS A 100 10.78 28.92 13.42
N ILE A 101 9.62 28.65 14.02
CA ILE A 101 8.64 27.71 13.49
C ILE A 101 8.07 28.22 12.17
N LEU A 102 7.58 29.46 12.14
CA LEU A 102 6.97 30.06 10.95
C LEU A 102 7.94 30.21 9.77
N SER A 103 9.22 30.44 10.04
CA SER A 103 10.25 30.53 9.00
C SER A 103 10.81 29.17 8.53
N SER A 104 10.38 28.08 9.16
CA SER A 104 10.87 26.74 8.80
C SER A 104 10.24 26.26 7.49
N PRO A 105 11.04 25.81 6.50
CA PRO A 105 10.51 25.23 5.26
C PRO A 105 9.57 24.04 5.50
N ASN A 106 9.72 23.31 6.61
CA ASN A 106 8.86 22.17 6.97
C ASN A 106 7.41 22.61 7.24
N HIS A 107 7.19 23.86 7.62
CA HIS A 107 5.86 24.43 7.91
C HIS A 107 5.35 25.34 6.79
N SER A 108 6.10 25.49 5.70
CA SER A 108 5.65 26.26 4.54
C SER A 108 4.56 25.52 3.75
N SER A 109 3.77 26.26 2.98
CA SER A 109 2.78 25.66 2.07
C SER A 109 3.43 24.71 1.06
N LYS A 110 2.85 23.54 0.88
CA LYS A 110 3.28 22.55 -0.11
C LYS A 110 2.48 22.62 -1.41
N LYS A 111 1.72 23.69 -1.62
CA LYS A 111 0.86 23.88 -2.81
C LYS A 111 1.60 23.71 -4.11
N TRP A 112 2.85 24.17 -4.19
CA TRP A 112 3.69 24.03 -5.38
C TRP A 112 3.94 22.57 -5.78
N ILE A 113 3.92 21.62 -4.83
CA ILE A 113 4.08 20.19 -5.11
C ILE A 113 2.79 19.65 -5.73
N PHE A 114 1.66 19.76 -5.04
CA PHE A 114 0.43 19.08 -5.48
C PHE A 114 -0.32 19.82 -6.60
N ARG A 115 -0.03 21.11 -6.85
CA ARG A 115 -0.54 21.83 -8.03
C ARG A 115 0.00 21.31 -9.36
N GLN A 116 1.08 20.52 -9.35
CA GLN A 116 1.61 19.88 -10.54
C GLN A 116 0.76 18.70 -10.98
N TYR A 117 -0.09 18.18 -10.10
CA TYR A 117 -0.96 17.05 -10.36
C TYR A 117 -2.40 17.51 -10.53
N ASP A 118 -3.13 16.81 -11.39
CA ASP A 118 -4.55 17.07 -11.54
C ASP A 118 -5.31 16.55 -10.32
N SER A 119 -5.83 17.47 -9.52
CA SER A 119 -6.66 17.16 -8.35
C SER A 119 -8.16 17.12 -8.67
N SER A 120 -8.52 17.25 -9.93
CA SER A 120 -9.90 17.28 -10.41
C SER A 120 -10.14 16.26 -11.51
N VAL A 121 -9.36 15.17 -11.53
CA VAL A 121 -9.41 14.13 -12.55
C VAL A 121 -10.87 13.73 -12.83
N MET A 122 -11.27 13.79 -14.09
CA MET A 122 -12.63 13.52 -14.56
C MET A 122 -13.72 14.40 -13.92
N GLY A 123 -13.36 15.45 -13.19
CA GLY A 123 -14.30 16.33 -12.48
C GLY A 123 -15.00 15.68 -11.29
N ASP A 124 -14.46 14.61 -10.73
CA ASP A 124 -15.10 13.79 -9.71
C ASP A 124 -14.79 14.17 -8.27
N THR A 125 -13.79 15.02 -8.05
CA THR A 125 -13.41 15.46 -6.71
C THR A 125 -14.46 16.39 -6.12
N ILE A 126 -15.13 15.94 -5.06
CA ILE A 126 -16.13 16.72 -4.29
C ILE A 126 -15.39 17.59 -3.26
N PHE A 127 -14.58 16.96 -2.41
CA PHE A 127 -13.75 17.64 -1.43
C PHE A 127 -12.29 17.29 -1.62
N ARG A 128 -11.44 18.33 -1.64
CA ARG A 128 -9.98 18.16 -1.62
C ARG A 128 -9.50 18.09 -0.19
N SER A 129 -8.41 17.38 0.05
CA SER A 129 -7.76 17.26 1.36
C SER A 129 -7.36 18.60 1.99
N GLU A 130 -7.26 19.69 1.22
CA GLU A 130 -7.03 21.04 1.74
C GLU A 130 -8.23 21.63 2.51
N LYS A 131 -9.42 21.11 2.29
CA LYS A 131 -10.68 21.62 2.86
C LYS A 131 -11.41 20.60 3.72
N SER A 132 -10.88 19.40 3.84
CA SER A 132 -11.46 18.29 4.59
C SER A 132 -10.34 17.40 5.10
N ASP A 133 -10.62 16.60 6.11
CA ASP A 133 -9.69 15.60 6.67
C ASP A 133 -9.48 14.40 5.74
N ALA A 134 -10.29 14.29 4.68
CA ALA A 134 -10.15 13.29 3.63
C ALA A 134 -10.49 13.89 2.26
N ALA A 135 -9.90 13.35 1.20
CA ALA A 135 -10.35 13.61 -0.16
C ALA A 135 -11.62 12.80 -0.44
N VAL A 136 -12.63 13.42 -1.06
CA VAL A 136 -13.90 12.77 -1.39
C VAL A 136 -14.13 12.83 -2.89
N ILE A 137 -14.33 11.67 -3.49
CA ILE A 137 -14.49 11.48 -4.93
C ILE A 137 -15.84 10.80 -5.19
N ARG A 138 -16.66 11.36 -6.06
CA ARG A 138 -17.95 10.76 -6.43
C ARG A 138 -17.75 9.55 -7.34
N ILE A 139 -18.72 8.64 -7.29
CA ILE A 139 -18.81 7.51 -8.23
C ILE A 139 -19.87 7.85 -9.28
N HIS A 140 -19.46 7.99 -10.54
CA HIS A 140 -20.33 8.32 -11.65
C HIS A 140 -21.57 7.40 -11.74
N GLY A 141 -22.71 8.00 -12.05
CA GLY A 141 -23.96 7.26 -12.21
C GLY A 141 -24.58 6.74 -10.91
N THR A 142 -24.08 7.21 -9.76
CA THR A 142 -24.59 6.85 -8.43
C THR A 142 -24.64 8.05 -7.50
N GLU A 143 -25.39 7.94 -6.40
CA GLU A 143 -25.39 8.89 -5.28
C GLU A 143 -24.26 8.60 -4.26
N LYS A 144 -23.27 7.80 -4.64
CA LYS A 144 -22.18 7.36 -3.77
C LYS A 144 -20.90 8.13 -4.03
N ALA A 145 -20.07 8.21 -2.98
CA ALA A 145 -18.72 8.74 -3.06
C ALA A 145 -17.74 7.84 -2.28
N VAL A 146 -16.47 7.96 -2.57
CA VAL A 146 -15.38 7.32 -1.82
C VAL A 146 -14.55 8.40 -1.15
N ALA A 147 -14.32 8.25 0.16
CA ALA A 147 -13.42 9.10 0.91
C ALA A 147 -12.09 8.36 1.12
N ILE A 148 -10.98 9.07 0.94
CA ILE A 148 -9.63 8.53 1.03
C ILE A 148 -8.78 9.47 1.89
N THR A 149 -8.04 8.92 2.85
CA THR A 149 -7.04 9.63 3.64
C THR A 149 -5.73 8.87 3.65
N CYS A 150 -4.64 9.55 3.97
CA CYS A 150 -3.30 8.96 4.05
C CYS A 150 -2.60 9.53 5.30
N ASP A 151 -2.40 8.69 6.29
CA ASP A 151 -1.99 9.10 7.62
C ASP A 151 -0.79 8.31 8.14
N CYS A 152 0.22 9.01 8.63
CA CYS A 152 1.35 8.43 9.35
C CYS A 152 2.17 9.52 10.04
N ASN A 153 2.56 9.28 11.29
CA ASN A 153 3.56 10.09 11.97
C ASN A 153 4.83 9.28 12.22
N PRO A 154 5.88 9.46 11.40
CA PRO A 154 7.11 8.69 11.50
C PRO A 154 7.86 8.90 12.83
N ILE A 155 7.68 10.04 13.50
CA ILE A 155 8.30 10.31 14.80
C ILE A 155 7.67 9.41 15.87
N TYR A 156 6.36 9.25 15.86
CA TYR A 156 5.64 8.37 16.79
C TYR A 156 6.01 6.91 16.53
N CYS A 157 6.01 6.49 15.27
CA CYS A 157 6.43 5.13 14.88
C CYS A 157 7.88 4.84 15.29
N LYS A 158 8.79 5.79 15.09
CA LYS A 158 10.19 5.66 15.52
C LYS A 158 10.36 5.63 17.04
N SER A 159 9.53 6.33 17.78
CA SER A 159 9.54 6.37 19.25
C SER A 159 9.03 5.05 19.83
N ASN A 160 7.86 4.63 19.40
CA ASN A 160 7.22 3.37 19.77
C ASN A 160 6.47 2.80 18.56
N PRO A 161 7.03 1.82 17.84
CA PRO A 161 6.45 1.31 16.60
C PRO A 161 5.02 0.80 16.76
N LYS A 162 4.72 0.11 17.87
CA LYS A 162 3.39 -0.43 18.11
C LYS A 162 2.36 0.70 18.29
N ILE A 163 2.62 1.60 19.23
CA ILE A 163 1.69 2.71 19.51
C ILE A 163 1.62 3.69 18.34
N GLY A 164 2.73 3.97 17.68
CA GLY A 164 2.76 4.83 16.49
C GLY A 164 1.90 4.29 15.35
N ALA A 165 1.92 2.98 15.13
CA ALA A 165 1.07 2.31 14.15
C ALA A 165 -0.41 2.32 14.58
N GLU A 166 -0.72 2.05 15.86
CA GLU A 166 -2.08 2.16 16.40
C GLU A 166 -2.65 3.58 16.20
N ILE A 167 -1.83 4.62 16.45
CA ILE A 167 -2.22 6.02 16.24
C ILE A 167 -2.50 6.28 14.75
N ALA A 168 -1.65 5.81 13.83
CA ALA A 168 -1.83 6.03 12.40
C ALA A 168 -3.16 5.45 11.89
N VAL A 169 -3.50 4.21 12.28
CA VAL A 169 -4.78 3.59 11.94
C VAL A 169 -5.96 4.35 12.56
N ALA A 170 -5.85 4.75 13.82
CA ALA A 170 -6.92 5.51 14.49
C ALA A 170 -7.09 6.91 13.89
N GLU A 171 -6.02 7.53 13.41
CA GLU A 171 -6.04 8.83 12.73
C GLU A 171 -6.79 8.72 11.41
N SER A 172 -6.44 7.75 10.56
CA SER A 172 -7.15 7.53 9.29
C SER A 172 -8.63 7.25 9.49
N TRP A 173 -8.97 6.42 10.48
CA TRP A 173 -10.36 6.12 10.82
C TRP A 173 -11.15 7.38 11.21
N ARG A 174 -10.56 8.22 12.09
CA ARG A 174 -11.19 9.48 12.53
C ARG A 174 -11.33 10.49 11.40
N ASN A 175 -10.33 10.60 10.54
CA ASN A 175 -10.35 11.52 9.40
C ASN A 175 -11.47 11.18 8.44
N LEU A 176 -11.72 9.90 8.18
CA LEU A 176 -12.86 9.46 7.37
C LEU A 176 -14.21 9.79 8.03
N ILE A 177 -14.35 9.55 9.33
CA ILE A 177 -15.56 9.93 10.07
C ILE A 177 -15.76 11.44 10.05
N ALA A 178 -14.71 12.25 10.27
CA ALA A 178 -14.80 13.70 10.23
C ALA A 178 -15.22 14.23 8.85
N ALA A 179 -14.84 13.53 7.78
CA ALA A 179 -15.28 13.83 6.42
C ALA A 179 -16.73 13.32 6.11
N GLY A 180 -17.42 12.71 7.06
CA GLY A 180 -18.77 12.17 6.90
C GLY A 180 -18.84 10.79 6.24
N ALA A 181 -17.73 10.10 6.12
CA ALA A 181 -17.65 8.78 5.52
C ALA A 181 -17.70 7.65 6.55
N THR A 182 -18.07 6.45 6.12
CA THR A 182 -17.94 5.22 6.90
C THR A 182 -16.61 4.56 6.58
N PRO A 183 -15.70 4.39 7.54
CA PRO A 183 -14.44 3.66 7.33
C PRO A 183 -14.72 2.20 6.96
N ILE A 184 -14.22 1.74 5.82
CA ILE A 184 -14.48 0.39 5.29
C ILE A 184 -13.24 -0.49 5.43
N ALA A 185 -12.09 -0.01 4.97
CA ALA A 185 -10.85 -0.78 4.93
C ALA A 185 -9.63 0.13 4.81
N ILE A 186 -8.46 -0.43 5.14
CA ILE A 186 -7.17 0.24 4.91
C ILE A 186 -6.29 -0.58 3.96
N THR A 187 -5.40 0.12 3.31
CA THR A 187 -4.18 -0.43 2.70
C THR A 187 -2.99 0.04 3.51
N ASP A 188 -1.95 -0.75 3.59
CA ASP A 188 -0.72 -0.34 4.26
C ASP A 188 0.46 -0.22 3.28
N ASN A 189 1.42 0.63 3.64
CA ASN A 189 2.68 0.76 2.94
C ASN A 189 3.82 0.80 3.96
N LEU A 190 4.41 -0.36 4.21
CA LEU A 190 5.42 -0.57 5.24
C LEU A 190 6.81 -0.22 4.74
N ASN A 191 7.35 0.92 5.18
CA ASN A 191 8.68 1.37 4.84
C ASN A 191 9.61 1.31 6.05
N PHE A 192 10.47 0.31 6.08
CA PHE A 192 11.45 0.07 7.13
C PHE A 192 12.85 -0.13 6.55
N GLY A 193 13.86 -0.09 7.42
CA GLY A 193 15.21 -0.53 7.05
C GLY A 193 15.28 -2.06 6.88
N SER A 194 16.48 -2.58 6.55
CA SER A 194 16.69 -4.02 6.34
C SER A 194 16.26 -4.87 7.54
N PRO A 195 15.37 -5.86 7.33
CA PRO A 195 14.92 -6.79 8.37
C PRO A 195 16.03 -7.75 8.84
N GLU A 196 17.19 -7.76 8.20
CA GLU A 196 18.39 -8.50 8.65
C GLU A 196 18.94 -7.95 9.97
N LYS A 197 18.69 -6.67 10.24
CA LYS A 197 19.01 -6.06 11.52
C LYS A 197 17.93 -6.42 12.54
N LYS A 198 18.33 -7.12 13.61
CA LYS A 198 17.40 -7.63 14.64
C LYS A 198 16.52 -6.53 15.26
N GLU A 199 17.04 -5.33 15.38
CA GLU A 199 16.31 -4.18 15.92
C GLU A 199 15.24 -3.69 14.93
N ILE A 200 15.54 -3.66 13.64
CA ILE A 200 14.58 -3.30 12.61
C ILE A 200 13.48 -4.36 12.50
N MET A 201 13.86 -5.64 12.53
CA MET A 201 12.88 -6.73 12.54
C MET A 201 11.92 -6.63 13.74
N TYR A 202 12.44 -6.22 14.91
CA TYR A 202 11.60 -5.93 16.07
C TYR A 202 10.63 -4.77 15.81
N GLU A 203 11.12 -3.67 15.21
CA GLU A 203 10.28 -2.50 14.87
C GLU A 203 9.16 -2.89 13.89
N ILE A 204 9.46 -3.70 12.85
CA ILE A 204 8.48 -4.23 11.90
C ILE A 204 7.41 -5.07 12.62
N LYS A 205 7.82 -6.07 13.43
CA LYS A 205 6.88 -6.91 14.19
C LYS A 205 5.97 -6.08 15.10
N GLN A 206 6.50 -5.07 15.76
CA GLN A 206 5.71 -4.20 16.64
C GLN A 206 4.74 -3.30 15.88
N ALA A 207 5.14 -2.76 14.74
CA ALA A 207 4.26 -1.95 13.90
C ALA A 207 3.08 -2.78 13.37
N ILE A 208 3.35 -3.99 12.87
CA ILE A 208 2.29 -4.91 12.40
C ILE A 208 1.33 -5.26 13.55
N LEU A 209 1.83 -5.52 14.75
CA LEU A 209 0.99 -5.75 15.94
C LEU A 209 0.12 -4.52 16.26
N GLY A 210 0.66 -3.33 16.11
CA GLY A 210 -0.09 -2.08 16.31
C GLY A 210 -1.22 -1.93 15.29
N ILE A 211 -0.93 -2.12 14.01
CA ILE A 211 -1.94 -2.11 12.95
C ILE A 211 -3.03 -3.14 13.25
N LYS A 212 -2.64 -4.40 13.52
CA LYS A 212 -3.58 -5.48 13.87
C LYS A 212 -4.51 -5.06 15.01
N ASN A 213 -3.95 -4.62 16.14
CA ASN A 213 -4.75 -4.28 17.33
C ASN A 213 -5.78 -3.17 17.04
N ALA A 214 -5.36 -2.13 16.31
CA ALA A 214 -6.25 -1.03 15.98
C ALA A 214 -7.33 -1.45 14.97
N CYS A 215 -6.96 -2.20 13.94
CA CYS A 215 -7.88 -2.72 12.95
C CYS A 215 -8.95 -3.64 13.56
N GLU A 216 -8.55 -4.55 14.45
CA GLU A 216 -9.49 -5.44 15.15
C GLU A 216 -10.47 -4.65 16.03
N ARG A 217 -9.98 -3.64 16.77
CA ARG A 217 -10.83 -2.81 17.64
C ARG A 217 -11.79 -1.91 16.90
N LEU A 218 -11.40 -1.41 15.75
CA LEU A 218 -12.17 -0.47 14.94
C LEU A 218 -13.01 -1.15 13.87
N ASN A 219 -12.96 -2.48 13.75
CA ASN A 219 -13.54 -3.24 12.66
C ASN A 219 -13.16 -2.65 11.28
N TYR A 220 -11.86 -2.43 11.09
CA TYR A 220 -11.28 -1.70 9.97
C TYR A 220 -10.19 -2.55 9.31
N PRO A 221 -10.58 -3.51 8.44
CA PRO A 221 -9.68 -4.54 7.93
C PRO A 221 -8.61 -3.98 7.00
N VAL A 222 -7.43 -4.60 7.04
CA VAL A 222 -6.38 -4.42 6.03
C VAL A 222 -6.75 -5.26 4.82
N VAL A 223 -6.76 -4.67 3.63
CA VAL A 223 -7.11 -5.35 2.36
C VAL A 223 -5.95 -5.38 1.36
N SER A 224 -4.87 -4.64 1.62
CA SER A 224 -3.64 -4.64 0.83
C SER A 224 -2.46 -4.13 1.65
#